data_f79519f4e5c5952321f8f1616b0c2771
#
_entry.id   f79519f4e5c5952321f8f1616b0c2771
#
_cell.length_a   1.000
_cell.length_b   1.000
_cell.length_c   1.000
_cell.angle_alpha   90.00
_cell.angle_beta   90.00
_cell.angle_gamma   90.00
#
_symmetry.space_group_name_H-M   'P 1'
#
loop_
_entity.id
_entity.type
_entity.pdbx_description
1 polymer ?
#
loop_
_entity_poly.entity_id
_entity_poly.type
_entity_poly.pdbx_seq_one_letter_code
_entity_poly.pdbx_strand_id
1 'polypeptide(L)'
;MSNKFGFKKSLIVFAVALLSLNTTAKAGVVYDYIQANNELMIATDANWAPFSYIDDDGVMQGFDVDVGREIAKRMGVEVRFITPDWDVITAGNWNMRWDVSVGSMTPTASRSEVLNFPATYYYTPAAFAVHTDSPVTTLAGLNGKNVCTTAASTWEMYLQGDLDMLNAPAFTYDVTPGTITSLKDGAMCADDTRLGAGVRNDGFIDSVPMIQGAIEAGYPIRFLGDPAFHEPLSLATDLGNNDPELDAELARIIAEMQKDYTLSLLSIQHFKNADGTSEDYTLAY
;
A
#
# COMPACT_ATOMS: atom_id res chain seq x y z
N MET A 1 -26.57 -88.32 -30.59
CA MET A 1 -26.33 -87.12 -31.33
C MET A 1 -26.58 -85.94 -30.38
N SER A 2 -25.55 -85.33 -29.80
CA SER A 2 -25.67 -84.25 -28.89
C SER A 2 -24.58 -83.21 -29.23
N ASN A 3 -25.00 -82.09 -29.80
CA ASN A 3 -24.14 -80.97 -30.12
C ASN A 3 -24.03 -80.06 -28.90
N LYS A 4 -22.83 -79.91 -28.34
CA LYS A 4 -22.51 -78.93 -27.33
C LYS A 4 -21.91 -77.69 -28.00
N PHE A 5 -22.67 -76.59 -28.02
CA PHE A 5 -22.15 -75.28 -28.38
C PHE A 5 -21.39 -74.65 -27.21
N GLY A 6 -20.10 -74.41 -27.37
CA GLY A 6 -19.26 -73.73 -26.44
C GLY A 6 -19.30 -72.20 -26.66
N PHE A 7 -19.80 -71.46 -25.71
CA PHE A 7 -19.80 -69.98 -25.70
C PHE A 7 -18.43 -69.47 -25.20
N LYS A 8 -17.62 -68.93 -26.09
CA LYS A 8 -16.40 -68.19 -25.69
C LYS A 8 -16.79 -66.76 -25.23
N LYS A 9 -16.61 -66.48 -23.96
CA LYS A 9 -16.75 -65.13 -23.38
C LYS A 9 -15.45 -64.37 -23.71
N SER A 10 -15.53 -63.40 -24.67
CA SER A 10 -14.50 -62.42 -24.88
C SER A 10 -14.62 -61.34 -23.82
N LEU A 11 -13.59 -61.22 -23.00
CA LEU A 11 -13.41 -60.14 -22.04
C LEU A 11 -12.82 -58.94 -22.77
N ILE A 12 -13.63 -57.88 -23.00
CA ILE A 12 -13.16 -56.61 -23.50
C ILE A 12 -12.68 -55.79 -22.30
N VAL A 13 -11.39 -55.64 -22.16
CA VAL A 13 -10.77 -54.74 -21.18
C VAL A 13 -10.83 -53.34 -21.76
N PHE A 14 -11.68 -52.48 -21.22
CA PHE A 14 -11.69 -51.05 -21.48
C PHE A 14 -10.53 -50.42 -20.70
N ALA A 15 -9.44 -50.11 -21.35
CA ALA A 15 -8.39 -49.26 -20.80
C ALA A 15 -8.91 -47.78 -20.83
N VAL A 16 -9.34 -47.28 -19.68
CA VAL A 16 -9.61 -45.87 -19.50
C VAL A 16 -8.25 -45.15 -19.38
N ALA A 17 -7.81 -44.53 -20.47
CA ALA A 17 -6.68 -43.60 -20.43
C ALA A 17 -7.12 -42.34 -19.69
N LEU A 18 -6.71 -42.17 -18.44
CA LEU A 18 -6.74 -40.89 -17.75
C LEU A 18 -5.79 -39.94 -18.48
N LEU A 19 -6.34 -39.12 -19.39
CA LEU A 19 -5.66 -37.90 -19.81
C LEU A 19 -5.63 -36.97 -18.61
N SER A 20 -4.51 -36.93 -17.88
CA SER A 20 -4.17 -35.82 -17.01
C SER A 20 -4.03 -34.57 -17.90
N LEU A 21 -5.06 -33.75 -17.94
CA LEU A 21 -4.95 -32.38 -18.42
C LEU A 21 -3.98 -31.67 -17.47
N ASN A 22 -2.70 -31.68 -17.83
CA ASN A 22 -1.77 -30.70 -17.30
C ASN A 22 -2.26 -29.36 -17.84
N THR A 23 -3.12 -28.66 -17.08
CA THR A 23 -3.27 -27.22 -17.22
C THR A 23 -1.91 -26.66 -16.81
N THR A 24 -1.03 -26.42 -17.78
CA THR A 24 0.08 -25.50 -17.57
C THR A 24 -0.57 -24.19 -17.16
N ALA A 25 -0.47 -23.83 -15.88
CA ALA A 25 -0.71 -22.46 -15.45
C ALA A 25 0.09 -21.60 -16.44
N LYS A 26 -0.59 -20.69 -17.12
CA LYS A 26 0.08 -19.76 -18.02
C LYS A 26 0.99 -18.95 -17.11
N ALA A 27 2.30 -19.05 -17.29
CA ALA A 27 3.27 -18.24 -16.58
C ALA A 27 2.82 -16.77 -16.68
N GLY A 28 3.01 -16.02 -15.61
CA GLY A 28 2.52 -14.64 -15.55
C GLY A 28 3.25 -13.77 -16.55
N VAL A 29 2.52 -13.03 -17.34
CA VAL A 29 3.10 -12.18 -18.40
C VAL A 29 4.02 -11.11 -17.81
N VAL A 30 3.65 -10.56 -16.63
CA VAL A 30 4.44 -9.52 -15.95
C VAL A 30 5.67 -10.13 -15.30
N TYR A 31 5.52 -11.26 -14.60
CA TYR A 31 6.64 -11.95 -13.94
C TYR A 31 7.70 -12.40 -14.96
N ASP A 32 7.27 -13.03 -16.04
CA ASP A 32 8.17 -13.43 -17.12
C ASP A 32 8.90 -12.22 -17.74
N TYR A 33 8.19 -11.09 -17.92
CA TYR A 33 8.76 -9.87 -18.44
C TYR A 33 9.84 -9.31 -17.49
N ILE A 34 9.57 -9.24 -16.17
CA ILE A 34 10.54 -8.83 -15.15
C ILE A 34 11.80 -9.69 -15.23
N GLN A 35 11.65 -11.03 -15.26
CA GLN A 35 12.78 -11.95 -15.30
C GLN A 35 13.58 -11.82 -16.61
N ALA A 36 12.90 -11.70 -17.75
CA ALA A 36 13.55 -11.59 -19.06
C ALA A 36 14.33 -10.27 -19.22
N ASN A 37 13.84 -9.18 -18.62
CA ASN A 37 14.49 -7.86 -18.70
C ASN A 37 15.44 -7.60 -17.53
N ASN A 38 15.49 -8.49 -16.54
CA ASN A 38 16.30 -8.34 -15.32
C ASN A 38 16.01 -7.01 -14.59
N GLU A 39 14.76 -6.53 -14.61
CA GLU A 39 14.37 -5.25 -14.01
C GLU A 39 12.96 -5.33 -13.41
N LEU A 40 12.82 -4.90 -12.15
CA LEU A 40 11.54 -4.65 -11.48
C LEU A 40 11.26 -3.16 -11.44
N MET A 41 10.18 -2.72 -12.09
CA MET A 41 9.74 -1.32 -12.05
C MET A 41 8.75 -1.10 -10.91
N ILE A 42 9.13 -0.22 -9.98
CA ILE A 42 8.34 0.07 -8.78
C ILE A 42 7.80 1.50 -8.84
N ALA A 43 6.47 1.64 -8.72
CA ALA A 43 5.83 2.94 -8.50
C ALA A 43 5.78 3.26 -7.00
N THR A 44 6.19 4.48 -6.63
CA THR A 44 6.17 5.01 -5.27
C THR A 44 6.04 6.54 -5.30
N ASP A 45 5.92 7.20 -4.15
CA ASP A 45 5.87 8.65 -4.05
C ASP A 45 7.28 9.28 -4.07
N ALA A 46 7.37 10.54 -4.54
CA ALA A 46 8.62 11.30 -4.56
C ALA A 46 8.76 12.27 -3.39
N ASN A 47 7.71 12.51 -2.60
CA ASN A 47 7.67 13.57 -1.60
C ASN A 47 6.84 13.19 -0.35
N TRP A 48 7.05 11.99 0.14
CA TRP A 48 6.35 11.49 1.35
C TRP A 48 7.35 10.85 2.33
N ALA A 49 8.25 11.66 2.87
CA ALA A 49 9.20 11.23 3.89
C ALA A 49 8.47 10.88 5.20
N PRO A 50 8.90 9.84 5.93
CA PRO A 50 10.08 9.00 5.72
C PRO A 50 9.82 7.73 4.89
N PHE A 51 8.66 7.58 4.25
CA PHE A 51 8.29 6.39 3.48
C PHE A 51 8.98 6.34 2.12
N SER A 52 8.81 7.38 1.31
CA SER A 52 9.46 7.51 0.00
C SER A 52 9.66 8.99 -0.35
N TYR A 53 10.85 9.36 -0.75
CA TYR A 53 11.20 10.72 -1.13
C TYR A 53 12.47 10.76 -1.98
N ILE A 54 12.66 11.86 -2.70
CA ILE A 54 13.90 12.14 -3.40
C ILE A 54 14.74 13.06 -2.51
N ASP A 55 15.98 12.65 -2.22
CA ASP A 55 16.91 13.46 -1.44
C ASP A 55 17.53 14.60 -2.25
N ASP A 56 18.38 15.43 -1.61
CA ASP A 56 19.05 16.58 -2.24
C ASP A 56 20.01 16.19 -3.36
N ASP A 57 20.46 14.94 -3.40
CA ASP A 57 21.32 14.38 -4.44
C ASP A 57 20.51 13.76 -5.60
N GLY A 58 19.17 13.81 -5.53
CA GLY A 58 18.26 13.25 -6.53
C GLY A 58 18.08 11.73 -6.42
N VAL A 59 18.40 11.14 -5.27
CA VAL A 59 18.32 9.69 -5.04
C VAL A 59 17.06 9.35 -4.28
N MET A 60 16.33 8.31 -4.72
CA MET A 60 15.18 7.78 -4.00
C MET A 60 15.60 7.19 -2.65
N GLN A 61 14.94 7.60 -1.57
CA GLN A 61 15.17 7.20 -0.19
C GLN A 61 13.85 6.87 0.50
N GLY A 62 13.93 6.17 1.64
CA GLY A 62 12.81 5.92 2.53
C GLY A 62 12.50 4.44 2.74
N PHE A 63 11.56 4.18 3.64
CA PHE A 63 11.17 2.82 4.04
C PHE A 63 10.65 1.99 2.86
N ASP A 64 9.68 2.50 2.10
CA ASP A 64 9.10 1.83 0.94
C ASP A 64 10.15 1.56 -0.14
N VAL A 65 11.09 2.51 -0.31
CA VAL A 65 12.19 2.38 -1.27
C VAL A 65 13.13 1.23 -0.88
N ASP A 66 13.47 1.11 0.40
CA ASP A 66 14.33 0.02 0.88
C ASP A 66 13.61 -1.33 0.87
N VAL A 67 12.30 -1.35 1.17
CA VAL A 67 11.46 -2.56 0.95
C VAL A 67 11.49 -2.96 -0.52
N GLY A 68 11.30 -2.03 -1.44
CA GLY A 68 11.35 -2.29 -2.88
C GLY A 68 12.72 -2.80 -3.35
N ARG A 69 13.81 -2.22 -2.84
CA ARG A 69 15.18 -2.71 -3.12
C ARG A 69 15.40 -4.14 -2.66
N GLU A 70 14.93 -4.48 -1.46
CA GLU A 70 15.06 -5.83 -0.93
C GLU A 70 14.17 -6.84 -1.69
N ILE A 71 12.98 -6.43 -2.14
CA ILE A 71 12.13 -7.26 -3.01
C ILE A 71 12.89 -7.59 -4.30
N ALA A 72 13.39 -6.60 -5.03
CA ALA A 72 14.12 -6.80 -6.29
C ALA A 72 15.35 -7.68 -6.10
N LYS A 73 16.12 -7.46 -5.03
CA LYS A 73 17.28 -8.27 -4.65
C LYS A 73 16.91 -9.73 -4.41
N ARG A 74 15.79 -10.02 -3.73
CA ARG A 74 15.31 -11.42 -3.50
C ARG A 74 14.76 -12.06 -4.76
N MET A 75 14.21 -11.27 -5.69
CA MET A 75 13.82 -11.72 -7.02
C MET A 75 15.03 -11.97 -7.93
N GLY A 76 16.23 -11.45 -7.56
CA GLY A 76 17.46 -11.57 -8.34
C GLY A 76 17.49 -10.65 -9.57
N VAL A 77 16.81 -9.49 -9.50
CA VAL A 77 16.72 -8.50 -10.59
C VAL A 77 17.13 -7.10 -10.10
N GLU A 78 17.44 -6.21 -11.04
CA GLU A 78 17.65 -4.79 -10.76
C GLU A 78 16.32 -4.09 -10.43
N VAL A 79 16.39 -2.95 -9.72
CA VAL A 79 15.20 -2.16 -9.39
C VAL A 79 15.25 -0.80 -10.09
N ARG A 80 14.10 -0.37 -10.61
CA ARG A 80 13.90 0.99 -11.12
C ARG A 80 12.66 1.60 -10.49
N PHE A 81 12.84 2.74 -9.79
CA PHE A 81 11.75 3.49 -9.22
C PHE A 81 11.20 4.51 -10.22
N ILE A 82 9.89 4.67 -10.20
CA ILE A 82 9.17 5.73 -10.92
C ILE A 82 8.19 6.38 -9.95
N THR A 83 7.87 7.64 -10.18
CA THR A 83 7.09 8.47 -9.25
C THR A 83 5.89 9.12 -9.93
N PRO A 84 4.88 8.32 -10.36
CA PRO A 84 3.62 8.85 -10.87
C PRO A 84 2.86 9.56 -9.74
N ASP A 85 1.88 10.38 -10.09
CA ASP A 85 0.98 10.96 -9.10
C ASP A 85 0.13 9.85 -8.43
N TRP A 86 -0.17 10.02 -7.16
CA TRP A 86 -0.84 9.00 -6.34
C TRP A 86 -2.19 8.56 -6.91
N ASP A 87 -3.00 9.49 -7.40
CA ASP A 87 -4.28 9.21 -8.06
C ASP A 87 -4.13 8.33 -9.30
N VAL A 88 -3.02 8.46 -10.03
CA VAL A 88 -2.69 7.61 -11.19
C VAL A 88 -2.33 6.18 -10.75
N ILE A 89 -1.65 6.04 -9.61
CA ILE A 89 -1.31 4.71 -9.06
C ILE A 89 -2.59 4.00 -8.59
N THR A 90 -3.42 4.69 -7.80
CA THR A 90 -4.62 4.11 -7.20
C THR A 90 -5.73 3.80 -8.20
N ALA A 91 -5.73 4.46 -9.37
CA ALA A 91 -6.71 4.23 -10.43
C ALA A 91 -6.56 2.87 -11.15
N GLY A 92 -5.47 2.14 -10.95
CA GLY A 92 -5.18 0.91 -11.71
C GLY A 92 -4.96 1.15 -13.21
N ASN A 93 -5.13 0.10 -14.02
CA ASN A 93 -4.94 0.16 -15.48
C ASN A 93 -3.57 0.74 -15.87
N TRP A 94 -2.54 0.24 -15.21
CA TRP A 94 -1.18 0.74 -15.38
C TRP A 94 -0.58 0.47 -16.76
N ASN A 95 -1.14 -0.49 -17.50
CA ASN A 95 -0.70 -0.85 -18.85
C ASN A 95 0.80 -1.14 -18.93
N MET A 96 1.34 -1.89 -17.98
CA MET A 96 2.77 -2.25 -17.87
C MET A 96 3.74 -1.06 -17.82
N ARG A 97 3.28 0.11 -17.38
CA ARG A 97 4.16 1.27 -17.13
C ARG A 97 5.05 1.06 -15.89
N TRP A 98 4.62 0.19 -14.99
CA TRP A 98 5.33 -0.35 -13.84
C TRP A 98 4.69 -1.69 -13.46
N ASP A 99 5.39 -2.46 -12.64
CA ASP A 99 5.03 -3.83 -12.31
C ASP A 99 4.32 -3.95 -10.97
N VAL A 100 4.76 -3.16 -9.99
CA VAL A 100 4.23 -3.17 -8.61
C VAL A 100 4.26 -1.76 -8.04
N SER A 101 3.33 -1.44 -7.15
CA SER A 101 3.43 -0.28 -6.25
C SER A 101 3.94 -0.72 -4.88
N VAL A 102 5.04 -0.09 -4.45
CA VAL A 102 5.57 -0.13 -3.09
C VAL A 102 5.51 1.32 -2.59
N GLY A 103 4.32 1.73 -2.18
CA GLY A 103 4.00 3.10 -1.80
C GLY A 103 2.95 3.13 -0.69
N SER A 104 3.05 2.19 0.25
CA SER A 104 2.23 2.18 1.46
C SER A 104 0.72 2.27 1.16
N MET A 105 0.23 1.43 0.26
CA MET A 105 -1.17 1.48 -0.17
C MET A 105 -2.09 0.68 0.76
N THR A 106 -3.08 1.34 1.33
CA THR A 106 -4.12 0.69 2.11
C THR A 106 -5.12 -0.03 1.20
N PRO A 107 -5.37 -1.33 1.38
CA PRO A 107 -6.42 -2.06 0.67
C PRO A 107 -7.81 -1.51 1.03
N THR A 108 -8.56 -1.04 0.04
CA THR A 108 -9.97 -0.63 0.16
C THR A 108 -10.84 -1.40 -0.81
N ALA A 109 -12.15 -1.45 -0.58
CA ALA A 109 -13.06 -2.11 -1.49
C ALA A 109 -13.01 -1.48 -2.89
N SER A 110 -13.01 -0.16 -2.96
CA SER A 110 -12.92 0.56 -4.24
C SER A 110 -11.61 0.28 -4.99
N ARG A 111 -10.47 0.28 -4.30
CA ARG A 111 -9.17 -0.05 -4.92
C ARG A 111 -9.09 -1.51 -5.37
N SER A 112 -9.75 -2.43 -4.65
CA SER A 112 -9.76 -3.85 -5.00
C SER A 112 -10.53 -4.18 -6.28
N GLU A 113 -11.29 -3.23 -6.83
CA GLU A 113 -11.93 -3.37 -8.14
C GLU A 113 -10.92 -3.27 -9.30
N VAL A 114 -9.76 -2.66 -9.06
CA VAL A 114 -8.75 -2.38 -10.10
C VAL A 114 -7.33 -2.85 -9.73
N LEU A 115 -7.08 -3.20 -8.46
CA LEU A 115 -5.77 -3.61 -7.95
C LEU A 115 -5.88 -4.90 -7.13
N ASN A 116 -4.81 -5.71 -7.13
CA ASN A 116 -4.57 -6.77 -6.16
C ASN A 116 -3.65 -6.28 -5.05
N PHE A 117 -3.75 -6.91 -3.86
CA PHE A 117 -2.93 -6.61 -2.69
C PHE A 117 -2.25 -7.89 -2.20
N PRO A 118 -1.10 -8.28 -2.80
CA PRO A 118 -0.47 -9.56 -2.53
C PRO A 118 0.03 -9.71 -1.10
N ALA A 119 0.49 -8.64 -0.45
CA ALA A 119 0.95 -8.69 0.94
C ALA A 119 0.92 -7.34 1.62
N THR A 120 0.50 -7.33 2.89
CA THR A 120 0.68 -6.21 3.82
C THR A 120 2.09 -6.31 4.42
N TYR A 121 2.82 -5.20 4.45
CA TYR A 121 4.19 -5.16 4.96
C TYR A 121 4.42 -4.15 6.09
N TYR A 122 3.46 -3.27 6.35
CA TYR A 122 3.54 -2.25 7.38
C TYR A 122 2.15 -1.84 7.86
N TYR A 123 2.07 -1.25 9.06
CA TYR A 123 0.86 -0.63 9.62
C TYR A 123 1.19 0.76 10.12
N THR A 124 0.34 1.74 9.86
CA THR A 124 0.55 3.12 10.32
C THR A 124 -0.72 3.73 10.87
N PRO A 125 -0.63 4.58 11.91
CA PRO A 125 -1.77 5.39 12.32
C PRO A 125 -1.91 6.63 11.46
N ALA A 126 -3.15 7.00 11.15
CA ALA A 126 -3.54 8.25 10.56
C ALA A 126 -3.93 9.24 11.68
N ALA A 127 -3.37 10.45 11.65
CA ALA A 127 -3.61 11.46 12.67
C ALA A 127 -3.85 12.84 12.08
N PHE A 128 -4.50 13.69 12.87
CA PHE A 128 -4.68 15.10 12.52
C PHE A 128 -3.56 15.96 13.09
N ALA A 129 -3.19 17.00 12.34
CA ALA A 129 -2.31 18.05 12.81
C ALA A 129 -2.87 19.43 12.51
N VAL A 130 -2.53 20.39 13.37
CA VAL A 130 -2.92 21.81 13.25
C VAL A 130 -1.71 22.69 13.53
N HIS A 131 -1.76 23.95 13.11
CA HIS A 131 -0.74 24.94 13.49
C HIS A 131 -0.67 25.06 15.03
N THR A 132 0.52 25.31 15.60
CA THR A 132 0.72 25.44 17.05
C THR A 132 -0.16 26.53 17.67
N ASP A 133 -0.39 27.65 16.96
CA ASP A 133 -1.22 28.75 17.41
C ASP A 133 -2.72 28.54 17.11
N SER A 134 -3.10 27.38 16.57
CA SER A 134 -4.52 27.08 16.30
C SER A 134 -5.32 27.04 17.61
N PRO A 135 -6.50 27.70 17.67
CA PRO A 135 -7.41 27.59 18.80
C PRO A 135 -8.12 26.24 18.87
N VAL A 136 -7.99 25.40 17.84
CA VAL A 136 -8.59 24.07 17.78
C VAL A 136 -7.81 23.12 18.69
N THR A 137 -8.49 22.53 19.69
CA THR A 137 -7.86 21.65 20.71
C THR A 137 -8.43 20.23 20.73
N THR A 138 -9.47 19.96 19.94
CA THR A 138 -10.10 18.63 19.82
C THR A 138 -10.43 18.33 18.38
N LEU A 139 -10.57 17.05 18.01
CA LEU A 139 -10.99 16.63 16.67
C LEU A 139 -12.30 17.27 16.24
N ALA A 140 -13.31 17.28 17.11
CA ALA A 140 -14.59 17.93 16.86
C ALA A 140 -14.48 19.45 16.58
N GLY A 141 -13.40 20.09 17.01
CA GLY A 141 -13.11 21.49 16.69
C GLY A 141 -12.78 21.75 15.23
N LEU A 142 -12.52 20.71 14.43
CA LEU A 142 -12.35 20.76 12.97
C LEU A 142 -13.69 20.66 12.21
N ASN A 143 -14.79 20.35 12.89
CA ASN A 143 -16.10 20.30 12.23
C ASN A 143 -16.46 21.64 11.60
N GLY A 144 -16.89 21.61 10.34
CA GLY A 144 -17.22 22.78 9.55
C GLY A 144 -16.03 23.63 9.07
N LYS A 145 -14.79 23.19 9.34
CA LYS A 145 -13.55 23.88 8.96
C LYS A 145 -12.96 23.33 7.65
N ASN A 146 -11.90 23.97 7.16
CA ASN A 146 -11.16 23.50 6.01
C ASN A 146 -10.04 22.54 6.46
N VAL A 147 -10.14 21.28 6.07
CA VAL A 147 -9.13 20.24 6.36
C VAL A 147 -8.43 19.82 5.07
N CYS A 148 -7.10 19.82 5.10
CA CYS A 148 -6.27 19.41 3.98
C CYS A 148 -5.94 17.91 4.04
N THR A 149 -5.80 17.28 2.88
CA THR A 149 -5.40 15.88 2.75
C THR A 149 -4.79 15.60 1.38
N THR A 150 -4.18 14.44 1.22
CA THR A 150 -3.72 13.95 -0.08
C THR A 150 -4.91 13.44 -0.90
N ALA A 151 -5.01 13.86 -2.16
CA ALA A 151 -6.04 13.41 -3.09
C ALA A 151 -5.98 11.88 -3.29
N ALA A 152 -7.15 11.24 -3.42
CA ALA A 152 -7.33 9.80 -3.60
C ALA A 152 -6.72 8.93 -2.46
N SER A 153 -6.42 9.53 -1.30
CA SER A 153 -5.95 8.83 -0.10
C SER A 153 -7.11 8.24 0.71
N THR A 154 -6.83 7.31 1.60
CA THR A 154 -7.76 6.83 2.63
C THR A 154 -8.17 7.92 3.60
N TRP A 155 -7.32 8.91 3.79
CA TRP A 155 -7.60 10.09 4.61
C TRP A 155 -8.66 10.99 3.96
N GLU A 156 -8.63 11.15 2.63
CA GLU A 156 -9.70 11.82 1.89
C GLU A 156 -11.03 11.08 2.03
N MET A 157 -11.00 9.74 1.85
CA MET A 157 -12.20 8.90 2.05
C MET A 157 -12.73 9.02 3.49
N TYR A 158 -11.84 9.06 4.51
CA TYR A 158 -12.25 9.30 5.89
C TYR A 158 -12.95 10.63 6.08
N LEU A 159 -12.40 11.72 5.52
CA LEU A 159 -13.01 13.06 5.60
C LEU A 159 -14.34 13.17 4.84
N GLN A 160 -14.52 12.36 3.79
CA GLN A 160 -15.77 12.23 3.04
C GLN A 160 -16.80 11.35 3.74
N GLY A 161 -16.37 10.54 4.71
CA GLY A 161 -17.24 9.63 5.47
C GLY A 161 -17.54 8.31 4.76
N ASP A 162 -16.69 7.92 3.81
CA ASP A 162 -16.87 6.73 2.96
C ASP A 162 -15.65 5.78 2.95
N LEU A 163 -14.76 5.90 3.93
CA LEU A 163 -13.62 5.01 4.06
C LEU A 163 -14.07 3.55 4.23
N ASP A 164 -13.64 2.71 3.30
CA ASP A 164 -14.03 1.31 3.19
C ASP A 164 -12.77 0.42 3.07
N MET A 165 -12.05 0.26 4.18
CA MET A 165 -10.87 -0.62 4.23
C MET A 165 -11.30 -2.09 4.27
N LEU A 166 -10.62 -2.93 3.49
CA LEU A 166 -10.88 -4.38 3.48
C LEU A 166 -10.60 -4.98 4.87
N ASN A 167 -11.53 -5.83 5.31
CA ASN A 167 -11.46 -6.55 6.58
C ASN A 167 -11.44 -5.66 7.85
N ALA A 168 -11.67 -4.36 7.74
CA ALA A 168 -11.79 -3.48 8.87
C ALA A 168 -13.24 -3.38 9.37
N PRO A 169 -13.47 -3.10 10.67
CA PRO A 169 -14.78 -2.73 11.17
C PRO A 169 -15.23 -1.37 10.60
N ALA A 170 -16.53 -1.09 10.74
CA ALA A 170 -17.05 0.23 10.35
C ALA A 170 -16.36 1.35 11.16
N PHE A 171 -16.03 2.44 10.48
CA PHE A 171 -15.34 3.57 11.08
C PHE A 171 -16.29 4.51 11.82
N THR A 172 -15.74 5.15 12.86
CA THR A 172 -16.35 6.34 13.47
C THR A 172 -15.64 7.56 12.90
N TYR A 173 -16.41 8.52 12.42
CA TYR A 173 -15.90 9.75 11.81
C TYR A 173 -15.99 10.88 12.82
N ASP A 174 -14.86 11.20 13.49
CA ASP A 174 -14.81 12.24 14.55
C ASP A 174 -14.71 13.66 13.99
N VAL A 175 -14.40 13.78 12.69
CA VAL A 175 -14.28 15.05 11.99
C VAL A 175 -15.21 15.08 10.78
N THR A 176 -16.06 16.10 10.71
CA THR A 176 -16.90 16.40 9.55
C THR A 176 -16.50 17.78 9.03
N PRO A 177 -15.56 17.89 8.07
CA PRO A 177 -15.07 19.16 7.58
C PRO A 177 -16.17 19.92 6.80
N GLY A 178 -16.08 21.24 6.78
CA GLY A 178 -16.92 22.08 5.91
C GLY A 178 -16.35 22.15 4.49
N THR A 179 -15.03 22.00 4.37
CA THR A 179 -14.30 21.94 3.09
C THR A 179 -13.15 20.95 3.22
N ILE A 180 -12.98 20.11 2.21
CA ILE A 180 -11.80 19.26 2.05
C ILE A 180 -10.92 19.88 0.98
N THR A 181 -9.68 20.22 1.33
CA THR A 181 -8.66 20.65 0.37
C THR A 181 -7.79 19.47 0.02
N SER A 182 -8.00 18.89 -1.16
CA SER A 182 -7.23 17.74 -1.63
C SER A 182 -6.05 18.24 -2.46
N LEU A 183 -4.83 17.95 -2.00
CA LEU A 183 -3.58 18.32 -2.68
C LEU A 183 -2.87 17.07 -3.20
N LYS A 184 -1.82 17.27 -3.98
CA LYS A 184 -1.06 16.19 -4.61
C LYS A 184 -0.41 15.27 -3.58
N ASP A 185 0.12 15.82 -2.50
CA ASP A 185 0.81 15.09 -1.43
C ASP A 185 0.63 15.75 -0.06
N GLY A 186 0.95 15.01 1.01
CA GLY A 186 0.81 15.46 2.39
C GLY A 186 1.80 16.55 2.77
N ALA A 187 2.98 16.60 2.14
CA ALA A 187 3.96 17.65 2.38
C ALA A 187 3.41 19.03 2.00
N MET A 188 2.64 19.11 0.91
CA MET A 188 1.95 20.35 0.54
C MET A 188 0.90 20.77 1.59
N CYS A 189 0.18 19.83 2.20
CA CYS A 189 -0.75 20.13 3.28
C CYS A 189 -0.03 20.66 4.52
N ALA A 190 1.10 20.05 4.90
CA ALA A 190 1.93 20.51 5.99
C ALA A 190 2.54 21.90 5.70
N ASP A 191 2.99 22.13 4.47
CA ASP A 191 3.49 23.44 4.01
C ASP A 191 2.42 24.54 4.09
N ASP A 192 1.19 24.24 3.70
CA ASP A 192 0.08 25.18 3.83
C ASP A 192 -0.31 25.43 5.30
N THR A 193 -0.27 24.39 6.14
CA THR A 193 -0.60 24.52 7.57
C THR A 193 0.42 25.36 8.34
N ARG A 194 1.73 25.24 8.02
CA ARG A 194 2.81 26.01 8.70
C ARG A 194 2.74 27.52 8.48
N LEU A 195 1.98 27.97 7.47
CA LEU A 195 1.81 29.42 7.20
C LEU A 195 1.00 30.16 8.27
N GLY A 196 0.28 29.43 9.13
CA GLY A 196 -0.49 29.99 10.24
C GLY A 196 -1.89 29.39 10.35
N ALA A 197 -2.44 29.46 11.55
CA ALA A 197 -3.77 28.91 11.85
C ALA A 197 -4.86 29.51 10.95
N GLY A 198 -5.52 28.69 10.14
CA GLY A 198 -6.60 29.09 9.23
C GLY A 198 -6.18 29.97 8.04
N VAL A 199 -4.87 30.07 7.74
CA VAL A 199 -4.40 30.89 6.59
C VAL A 199 -4.72 30.19 5.26
N ARG A 200 -4.41 28.90 5.14
CA ARG A 200 -4.72 28.09 3.96
C ARG A 200 -5.70 26.99 4.31
N ASN A 201 -5.47 26.33 5.44
CA ASN A 201 -6.34 25.31 6.02
C ASN A 201 -6.37 25.48 7.55
N ASP A 202 -7.30 24.83 8.21
CA ASP A 202 -7.41 24.83 9.67
C ASP A 202 -6.63 23.65 10.30
N GLY A 203 -6.31 22.63 9.50
CA GLY A 203 -5.54 21.46 9.87
C GLY A 203 -5.47 20.47 8.70
N PHE A 204 -4.74 19.40 8.87
CA PHE A 204 -4.61 18.32 7.87
C PHE A 204 -4.58 16.95 8.54
N ILE A 205 -4.81 15.90 7.75
CA ILE A 205 -4.66 14.50 8.17
C ILE A 205 -3.62 13.82 7.30
N ASP A 206 -2.72 13.05 7.94
CA ASP A 206 -1.68 12.24 7.31
C ASP A 206 -1.21 11.14 8.27
N SER A 207 -0.27 10.32 7.87
CA SER A 207 0.38 9.35 8.73
C SER A 207 1.15 10.01 9.89
N VAL A 208 1.15 9.36 11.04
CA VAL A 208 1.92 9.86 12.21
C VAL A 208 3.40 10.04 11.89
N PRO A 209 4.11 9.12 11.21
CA PRO A 209 5.52 9.33 10.88
C PRO A 209 5.79 10.57 10.05
N MET A 210 4.94 10.88 9.07
CA MET A 210 5.08 12.08 8.24
C MET A 210 4.90 13.36 9.06
N ILE A 211 3.82 13.43 9.86
CA ILE A 211 3.55 14.58 10.73
C ILE A 211 4.70 14.78 11.73
N GLN A 212 5.17 13.69 12.35
CA GLN A 212 6.29 13.72 13.28
C GLN A 212 7.58 14.24 12.61
N GLY A 213 7.85 13.77 11.39
CA GLY A 213 8.99 14.26 10.60
C GLY A 213 8.92 15.75 10.31
N ALA A 214 7.74 16.28 9.98
CA ALA A 214 7.53 17.71 9.76
C ALA A 214 7.73 18.54 11.06
N ILE A 215 7.24 18.05 12.22
CA ILE A 215 7.48 18.68 13.52
C ILE A 215 8.97 18.75 13.82
N GLU A 216 9.70 17.67 13.61
CA GLU A 216 11.16 17.61 13.85
C GLU A 216 11.96 18.47 12.86
N ALA A 217 11.45 18.65 11.65
CA ALA A 217 11.99 19.61 10.70
C ALA A 217 11.71 21.08 11.10
N GLY A 218 11.03 21.30 12.23
CA GLY A 218 10.77 22.63 12.79
C GLY A 218 9.50 23.29 12.27
N TYR A 219 8.58 22.55 11.67
CA TYR A 219 7.28 23.10 11.28
C TYR A 219 6.47 23.46 12.54
N PRO A 220 5.85 24.63 12.58
CA PRO A 220 5.06 25.07 13.72
C PRO A 220 3.67 24.40 13.73
N ILE A 221 3.68 23.06 13.74
CA ILE A 221 2.48 22.22 13.78
C ILE A 221 2.51 21.31 15.00
N ARG A 222 1.37 20.81 15.42
CA ARG A 222 1.22 19.84 16.49
C ARG A 222 0.13 18.85 16.16
N PHE A 223 0.23 17.66 16.73
CA PHE A 223 -0.86 16.68 16.70
C PHE A 223 -2.13 17.23 17.34
N LEU A 224 -3.28 16.75 16.86
CA LEU A 224 -4.60 17.08 17.38
C LEU A 224 -5.34 15.79 17.75
N GLY A 225 -5.43 15.50 19.05
CA GLY A 225 -6.07 14.29 19.55
C GLY A 225 -5.22 13.02 19.31
N ASP A 226 -5.85 11.88 19.56
CA ASP A 226 -5.30 10.56 19.25
C ASP A 226 -5.43 10.25 17.75
N PRO A 227 -4.72 9.23 17.23
CA PRO A 227 -4.89 8.78 15.85
C PRO A 227 -6.35 8.45 15.54
N ALA A 228 -6.82 8.85 14.35
CA ALA A 228 -8.19 8.63 13.91
C ALA A 228 -8.46 7.16 13.58
N PHE A 229 -7.48 6.49 12.96
CA PHE A 229 -7.53 5.07 12.65
C PHE A 229 -6.12 4.54 12.36
N HIS A 230 -6.01 3.20 12.27
CA HIS A 230 -4.80 2.52 11.83
C HIS A 230 -5.09 1.85 10.49
N GLU A 231 -4.12 1.86 9.61
CA GLU A 231 -4.26 1.30 8.26
C GLU A 231 -3.16 0.29 7.94
N PRO A 232 -3.54 -0.87 7.35
CA PRO A 232 -2.59 -1.81 6.80
C PRO A 232 -2.03 -1.25 5.49
N LEU A 233 -0.75 -1.33 5.28
CA LEU A 233 -0.08 -0.85 4.08
C LEU A 233 0.48 -2.02 3.29
N SER A 234 0.02 -2.17 2.06
CA SER A 234 0.25 -3.33 1.22
C SER A 234 0.97 -2.97 -0.07
N LEU A 235 1.63 -3.97 -0.64
CA LEU A 235 2.00 -3.96 -2.04
C LEU A 235 0.73 -3.94 -2.88
N ALA A 236 0.78 -3.32 -4.06
CA ALA A 236 -0.32 -3.39 -5.02
C ALA A 236 0.19 -3.78 -6.40
N THR A 237 -0.60 -4.61 -7.11
CA THR A 237 -0.38 -4.99 -8.52
C THR A 237 -1.62 -4.68 -9.35
N ASP A 238 -1.47 -4.49 -10.65
CA ASP A 238 -2.56 -4.09 -11.55
C ASP A 238 -3.47 -5.29 -11.88
N LEU A 239 -4.73 -5.21 -11.49
CA LEU A 239 -5.73 -6.23 -11.83
C LEU A 239 -5.96 -6.36 -13.34
N GLY A 240 -5.74 -5.27 -14.11
CA GLY A 240 -5.82 -5.28 -15.59
C GLY A 240 -4.77 -6.18 -16.25
N ASN A 241 -3.62 -6.36 -15.60
CA ASN A 241 -2.55 -7.28 -15.99
C ASN A 241 -2.41 -8.41 -14.97
N ASN A 242 -3.51 -8.91 -14.45
CA ASN A 242 -3.56 -9.90 -13.37
C ASN A 242 -2.54 -11.03 -13.55
N ASP A 243 -1.54 -11.08 -12.66
CA ASP A 243 -0.44 -12.03 -12.68
C ASP A 243 -0.30 -12.75 -11.33
N PRO A 244 -1.01 -13.88 -11.15
CA PRO A 244 -0.95 -14.62 -9.89
C PRO A 244 0.45 -15.16 -9.53
N GLU A 245 1.36 -15.31 -10.51
CA GLU A 245 2.73 -15.74 -10.24
C GLU A 245 3.54 -14.60 -9.61
N LEU A 246 3.41 -13.38 -10.14
CA LEU A 246 3.99 -12.19 -9.52
C LEU A 246 3.44 -11.97 -8.11
N ASP A 247 2.12 -12.04 -7.93
CA ASP A 247 1.47 -11.85 -6.63
C ASP A 247 1.96 -12.89 -5.61
N ALA A 248 2.06 -14.16 -6.01
CA ALA A 248 2.56 -15.22 -5.15
C ALA A 248 4.04 -15.02 -4.77
N GLU A 249 4.87 -14.58 -5.71
CA GLU A 249 6.28 -14.30 -5.46
C GLU A 249 6.47 -13.10 -4.52
N LEU A 250 5.74 -12.02 -4.72
CA LEU A 250 5.74 -10.85 -3.84
C LEU A 250 5.29 -11.23 -2.42
N ALA A 251 4.21 -12.00 -2.29
CA ALA A 251 3.73 -12.48 -1.00
C ALA A 251 4.76 -13.37 -0.29
N ARG A 252 5.43 -14.27 -1.04
CA ARG A 252 6.49 -15.12 -0.52
C ARG A 252 7.67 -14.30 0.01
N ILE A 253 8.10 -13.29 -0.74
CA ILE A 253 9.22 -12.42 -0.36
C ILE A 253 8.89 -11.63 0.90
N ILE A 254 7.70 -11.01 0.99
CA ILE A 254 7.30 -10.28 2.19
C ILE A 254 7.22 -11.21 3.41
N ALA A 255 6.68 -12.43 3.26
CA ALA A 255 6.66 -13.40 4.35
C ALA A 255 8.08 -13.82 4.81
N GLU A 256 9.05 -13.92 3.90
CA GLU A 256 10.45 -14.16 4.25
C GLU A 256 11.07 -12.97 4.97
N MET A 257 10.81 -11.71 4.50
CA MET A 257 11.31 -10.50 5.14
C MET A 257 10.72 -10.30 6.55
N GLN A 258 9.49 -10.72 6.79
CA GLN A 258 8.91 -10.78 8.13
C GLN A 258 9.61 -11.82 9.01
N LYS A 259 9.79 -13.04 8.48
CA LYS A 259 10.37 -14.17 9.20
C LYS A 259 11.83 -13.94 9.62
N ASP A 260 12.63 -13.32 8.77
CA ASP A 260 14.05 -13.05 9.02
C ASP A 260 14.31 -11.66 9.62
N TYR A 261 13.25 -10.96 10.02
CA TYR A 261 13.27 -9.63 10.64
C TYR A 261 13.77 -8.49 9.73
N THR A 262 13.91 -8.69 8.44
CA THR A 262 14.33 -7.63 7.51
C THR A 262 13.36 -6.45 7.54
N LEU A 263 12.03 -6.70 7.51
CA LEU A 263 11.03 -5.63 7.60
C LEU A 263 11.13 -4.87 8.92
N SER A 264 11.25 -5.56 10.05
CA SER A 264 11.40 -4.93 11.38
C SER A 264 12.65 -4.06 11.43
N LEU A 265 13.78 -4.51 10.89
CA LEU A 265 15.02 -3.73 10.85
C LEU A 265 14.87 -2.47 9.99
N LEU A 266 14.24 -2.57 8.83
CA LEU A 266 13.95 -1.41 7.98
C LEU A 266 12.99 -0.44 8.67
N SER A 267 11.93 -0.94 9.32
CA SER A 267 11.00 -0.12 10.10
C SER A 267 11.73 0.67 11.20
N ILE A 268 12.53 -0.02 12.02
CA ILE A 268 13.32 0.60 13.09
C ILE A 268 14.29 1.66 12.56
N GLN A 269 14.89 1.41 11.39
CA GLN A 269 15.83 2.34 10.75
C GLN A 269 15.15 3.64 10.33
N HIS A 270 13.96 3.55 9.72
CA HIS A 270 13.27 4.70 9.15
C HIS A 270 12.33 5.42 10.13
N PHE A 271 11.77 4.71 11.11
CA PHE A 271 10.76 5.23 12.04
C PHE A 271 11.25 5.32 13.49
N LYS A 272 12.54 5.61 13.67
CA LYS A 272 13.16 5.94 14.97
C LYS A 272 12.90 4.92 16.09
N ASN A 273 13.17 3.67 15.78
CA ASN A 273 12.96 2.52 16.66
C ASN A 273 11.51 2.05 16.82
N ALA A 274 10.57 2.56 16.02
CA ALA A 274 9.23 1.99 15.95
C ALA A 274 9.21 0.80 14.97
N ASP A 275 8.65 -0.32 15.41
CA ASP A 275 8.41 -1.50 14.56
C ASP A 275 6.92 -1.58 14.21
N GLY A 276 6.54 -1.07 13.04
CA GLY A 276 5.17 -1.07 12.55
C GLY A 276 4.83 -2.26 11.65
N THR A 277 5.59 -3.35 11.72
CA THR A 277 5.43 -4.49 10.80
C THR A 277 4.42 -5.53 11.27
N SER A 278 3.77 -5.31 12.41
CA SER A 278 2.75 -6.21 12.99
C SER A 278 1.44 -5.48 13.27
N GLU A 279 0.32 -6.19 13.17
CA GLU A 279 -1.02 -5.67 13.53
C GLU A 279 -1.13 -5.23 15.00
N ASP A 280 -0.40 -5.91 15.90
CA ASP A 280 -0.38 -5.59 17.33
C ASP A 280 0.52 -4.38 17.66
N TYR A 281 0.88 -3.66 16.64
CA TYR A 281 1.72 -2.50 16.72
C TYR A 281 1.06 -1.39 17.55
N THR A 282 1.57 -1.22 18.77
CA THR A 282 1.29 -0.05 19.60
C THR A 282 2.43 0.93 19.39
N LEU A 283 2.15 2.01 18.70
CA LEU A 283 3.11 3.10 18.55
C LEU A 283 3.51 3.65 19.90
N ALA A 284 4.79 3.54 20.20
CA ALA A 284 5.45 4.39 21.17
C ALA A 284 5.90 5.68 20.44
N TYR A 285 4.96 6.56 20.12
CA TYR A 285 5.24 7.94 19.70
C TYR A 285 5.08 8.89 20.85
#